data_a7fd678b1fbb1f8bb7a4d244a55b9412
#
_entry.id   a7fd678b1fbb1f8bb7a4d244a55b9412
#
_cell.length_a   1.000
_cell.length_b   1.000
_cell.length_c   1.000
_cell.angle_alpha   90.00
_cell.angle_beta   90.00
_cell.angle_gamma   90.00
#
_symmetry.space_group_name_H-M   'P 1'
#
loop_
_entity.id
_entity.type
_entity.pdbx_description
1 polymer ?
#
loop_
_entity_poly.entity_id
_entity_poly.type
_entity_poly.pdbx_seq_one_letter_code
_entity_poly.pdbx_strand_id
1 'polypeptide(L)'
;LGNLREDKTLVHVWFTPIATWIVPAAALVASATIAIPPIVVSMGLAAAVFGTGAQLILATVATALLAAVAYCSLFTLLGVLLRRSLLWGLGYVLIWEGIVAGAGTTAARLSIRVYSTSLLNHLNDLEPPSPSNSAVAALLVLAGITTAAFAINVRTYRRLAVE
;
A
#
# COMPACT_ATOMS: atom_id res chain seq x y z
N LEU A 1 0.24 14.81 3.42
CA LEU A 1 -1.05 15.37 3.90
C LEU A 1 -1.01 15.65 5.40
N GLY A 2 -0.38 14.79 6.22
CA GLY A 2 -0.24 15.02 7.66
C GLY A 2 0.40 16.37 8.00
N ASN A 3 1.52 16.70 7.39
CA ASN A 3 2.25 17.95 7.61
C ASN A 3 1.41 19.18 7.19
N LEU A 4 0.71 19.12 6.05
CA LEU A 4 -0.16 20.21 5.59
C LEU A 4 -1.28 20.51 6.58
N ARG A 5 -1.75 19.50 7.32
CA ARG A 5 -2.75 19.66 8.37
C ARG A 5 -2.16 20.31 9.64
N GLU A 6 -0.91 19.94 9.99
CA GLU A 6 -0.20 20.52 11.14
C GLU A 6 0.16 21.98 10.91
N ASP A 7 0.60 22.31 9.69
CA ASP A 7 1.02 23.68 9.30
C ASP A 7 -0.15 24.61 8.96
N LYS A 8 -1.40 24.15 9.05
CA LYS A 8 -2.63 24.89 8.69
C LYS A 8 -2.63 25.44 7.25
N THR A 9 -1.79 24.91 6.39
CA THR A 9 -1.65 25.34 4.98
C THR A 9 -2.74 24.78 4.07
N LEU A 10 -3.58 23.85 4.57
CA LEU A 10 -4.76 23.32 3.86
C LEU A 10 -5.75 24.42 3.44
N VAL A 11 -5.79 25.54 4.16
CA VAL A 11 -6.68 26.68 3.85
C VAL A 11 -6.43 27.23 2.44
N HIS A 12 -5.18 27.28 1.98
CA HIS A 12 -4.85 27.75 0.64
C HIS A 12 -5.34 26.82 -0.48
N VAL A 13 -5.41 25.52 -0.21
CA VAL A 13 -5.92 24.53 -1.16
C VAL A 13 -7.45 24.61 -1.28
N TRP A 14 -8.15 25.02 -0.22
CA TRP A 14 -9.60 25.13 -0.24
C TRP A 14 -10.13 26.33 -1.02
N PHE A 15 -9.34 27.39 -1.17
CA PHE A 15 -9.70 28.54 -1.98
C PHE A 15 -9.54 28.32 -3.49
N THR A 16 -8.95 27.19 -3.90
CA THR A 16 -8.83 26.85 -5.32
C THR A 16 -10.03 25.98 -5.75
N PRO A 17 -10.66 26.25 -6.91
CA PRO A 17 -11.80 25.47 -7.42
C PRO A 17 -11.34 24.12 -7.98
N ILE A 18 -10.66 23.31 -7.15
CA ILE A 18 -10.15 21.99 -7.52
C ILE A 18 -11.11 20.93 -7.01
N ALA A 19 -11.42 19.93 -7.85
CA ALA A 19 -12.26 18.81 -7.43
C ALA A 19 -11.62 18.07 -6.25
N THR A 20 -12.40 17.82 -5.20
CA THR A 20 -11.94 17.30 -3.89
C THR A 20 -11.19 15.96 -3.96
N TRP A 21 -11.37 15.19 -5.03
CA TRP A 21 -10.67 13.90 -5.23
C TRP A 21 -9.25 14.07 -5.79
N ILE A 22 -8.93 15.24 -6.39
CA ILE A 22 -7.62 15.48 -7.02
C ILE A 22 -6.51 15.51 -5.96
N VAL A 23 -6.77 16.08 -4.79
CA VAL A 23 -5.75 16.19 -3.73
C VAL A 23 -5.34 14.81 -3.19
N PRO A 24 -6.27 13.90 -2.81
CA PRO A 24 -5.90 12.53 -2.46
C PRO A 24 -5.24 11.76 -3.60
N ALA A 25 -5.67 11.97 -4.84
CA ALA A 25 -5.06 11.33 -6.01
C ALA A 25 -3.62 11.81 -6.23
N ALA A 26 -3.39 13.11 -6.17
CA ALA A 26 -2.04 13.69 -6.29
C ALA A 26 -1.11 13.19 -5.18
N ALA A 27 -1.60 13.10 -3.94
CA ALA A 27 -0.84 12.55 -2.82
C ALA A 27 -0.48 11.07 -3.02
N LEU A 28 -1.41 10.27 -3.53
CA LEU A 28 -1.16 8.86 -3.85
C LEU A 28 -0.13 8.73 -4.96
N VAL A 29 -0.27 9.49 -6.06
CA VAL A 29 0.69 9.48 -7.18
C VAL A 29 2.07 9.92 -6.70
N ALA A 30 2.16 11.01 -5.95
CA ALA A 30 3.44 11.51 -5.42
C ALA A 30 4.12 10.48 -4.51
N SER A 31 3.37 9.85 -3.59
CA SER A 31 3.92 8.81 -2.72
C SER A 31 4.36 7.57 -3.50
N ALA A 32 3.60 7.15 -4.50
CA ALA A 32 3.94 6.03 -5.36
C ALA A 32 5.19 6.33 -6.21
N THR A 33 5.31 7.52 -6.77
CA THR A 33 6.47 7.95 -7.56
C THR A 33 7.78 7.89 -6.75
N ILE A 34 7.72 8.21 -5.45
CA ILE A 34 8.88 8.16 -4.57
C ILE A 34 9.16 6.73 -4.09
N ALA A 35 8.12 5.97 -3.76
CA ALA A 35 8.27 4.65 -3.16
C ALA A 35 8.57 3.53 -4.17
N ILE A 36 7.98 3.56 -5.36
CA ILE A 36 8.09 2.48 -6.35
C ILE A 36 9.52 2.27 -6.85
N PRO A 37 10.30 3.30 -7.28
CA PRO A 37 11.62 3.07 -7.83
C PRO A 37 12.57 2.30 -6.90
N PRO A 38 12.76 2.67 -5.62
CA PRO A 38 13.64 1.92 -4.74
C PRO A 38 13.12 0.50 -4.44
N ILE A 39 11.81 0.30 -4.37
CA ILE A 39 11.22 -1.02 -4.16
C ILE A 39 11.48 -1.93 -5.37
N VAL A 40 11.21 -1.44 -6.58
CA VAL A 40 11.42 -2.20 -7.82
C VAL A 40 12.88 -2.56 -8.01
N VAL A 41 13.78 -1.60 -7.81
CA VAL A 41 15.22 -1.84 -7.94
C VAL A 41 15.70 -2.86 -6.91
N SER A 42 15.37 -2.68 -5.64
CA SER A 42 15.83 -3.59 -4.58
C SER A 42 15.25 -5.01 -4.73
N MET A 43 13.96 -5.14 -5.03
CA MET A 43 13.32 -6.44 -5.22
C MET A 43 13.77 -7.12 -6.52
N GLY A 44 13.93 -6.36 -7.60
CA GLY A 44 14.46 -6.88 -8.87
C GLY A 44 15.90 -7.36 -8.75
N LEU A 45 16.77 -6.60 -8.07
CA LEU A 45 18.15 -7.01 -7.79
C LEU A 45 18.20 -8.25 -6.89
N ALA A 46 17.38 -8.29 -5.83
CA ALA A 46 17.30 -9.46 -4.98
C ALA A 46 16.89 -10.70 -5.77
N ALA A 47 15.85 -10.62 -6.59
CA ALA A 47 15.42 -11.72 -7.44
C ALA A 47 16.50 -12.15 -8.44
N ALA A 48 17.25 -11.22 -9.02
CA ALA A 48 18.34 -11.50 -9.95
C ALA A 48 19.52 -12.25 -9.28
N VAL A 49 19.84 -11.91 -8.03
CA VAL A 49 20.91 -12.58 -7.26
C VAL A 49 20.57 -14.06 -6.98
N PHE A 50 19.29 -14.40 -6.78
CA PHE A 50 18.87 -15.78 -6.58
C PHE A 50 18.93 -16.64 -7.87
N GLY A 51 19.18 -16.06 -9.05
CA GLY A 51 19.58 -16.77 -10.26
C GLY A 51 18.51 -17.63 -10.94
N THR A 52 17.23 -17.40 -10.67
CA THR A 52 16.12 -18.29 -11.06
C THR A 52 15.35 -17.84 -12.31
N GLY A 53 15.98 -17.06 -13.20
CA GLY A 53 15.39 -16.74 -14.50
C GLY A 53 14.50 -15.48 -14.52
N ALA A 54 14.22 -15.01 -15.74
CA ALA A 54 13.47 -13.78 -15.99
C ALA A 54 12.03 -13.81 -15.43
N GLN A 55 11.40 -14.99 -15.36
CA GLN A 55 10.04 -15.14 -14.85
C GLN A 55 9.95 -14.74 -13.38
N LEU A 56 10.88 -15.19 -12.53
CA LEU A 56 10.89 -14.80 -11.11
C LEU A 56 11.11 -13.31 -10.93
N ILE A 57 12.00 -12.71 -11.71
CA ILE A 57 12.25 -11.27 -11.64
C ILE A 57 10.98 -10.48 -11.97
N LEU A 58 10.32 -10.84 -13.08
CA LEU A 58 9.08 -10.16 -13.50
C LEU A 58 7.96 -10.37 -12.50
N ALA A 59 7.77 -11.58 -11.99
CA ALA A 59 6.76 -11.87 -10.97
C ALA A 59 7.02 -11.11 -9.67
N THR A 60 8.29 -11.06 -9.22
CA THR A 60 8.69 -10.32 -8.01
C THR A 60 8.44 -8.82 -8.17
N VAL A 61 8.83 -8.24 -9.30
CA VAL A 61 8.60 -6.82 -9.58
C VAL A 61 7.10 -6.52 -9.67
N ALA A 62 6.32 -7.34 -10.37
CA ALA A 62 4.88 -7.13 -10.50
C ALA A 62 4.15 -7.21 -9.15
N THR A 63 4.47 -8.21 -8.33
CA THR A 63 3.87 -8.34 -6.99
C THR A 63 4.31 -7.22 -6.04
N ALA A 64 5.57 -6.80 -6.11
CA ALA A 64 6.09 -5.69 -5.33
C ALA A 64 5.42 -4.36 -5.72
N LEU A 65 5.16 -4.13 -7.01
CA LEU A 65 4.42 -2.95 -7.49
C LEU A 65 2.99 -2.92 -6.94
N LEU A 66 2.26 -4.03 -7.00
CA LEU A 66 0.90 -4.12 -6.48
C LEU A 66 0.86 -3.88 -4.97
N ALA A 67 1.78 -4.48 -4.23
CA ALA A 67 1.91 -4.27 -2.79
C ALA A 67 2.26 -2.80 -2.48
N ALA A 68 3.21 -2.19 -3.20
CA ALA A 68 3.60 -0.80 -3.00
C ALA A 68 2.43 0.16 -3.20
N VAL A 69 1.60 -0.03 -4.23
CA VAL A 69 0.40 0.79 -4.47
C VAL A 69 -0.61 0.62 -3.33
N ALA A 70 -0.83 -0.62 -2.85
CA ALA A 70 -1.72 -0.88 -1.72
C ALA A 70 -1.22 -0.20 -0.43
N TYR A 71 0.07 -0.28 -0.12
CA TYR A 71 0.65 0.43 1.03
C TYR A 71 0.59 1.95 0.88
N CYS A 72 0.91 2.50 -0.30
CA CYS A 72 0.80 3.93 -0.55
C CYS A 72 -0.62 4.45 -0.34
N SER A 73 -1.64 3.73 -0.80
CA SER A 73 -3.03 4.11 -0.60
C SER A 73 -3.45 4.03 0.87
N LEU A 74 -2.99 3.02 1.62
CA LEU A 74 -3.22 2.90 3.05
C LEU A 74 -2.54 4.03 3.84
N PHE A 75 -1.27 4.31 3.54
CA PHE A 75 -0.51 5.34 4.26
C PHE A 75 -0.97 6.76 3.94
N THR A 76 -1.41 7.03 2.72
CA THR A 76 -2.05 8.32 2.39
C THR A 76 -3.35 8.50 3.16
N LEU A 77 -4.14 7.43 3.34
CA LEU A 77 -5.34 7.46 4.20
C LEU A 77 -4.98 7.72 5.66
N LEU A 78 -4.00 7.00 6.21
CA LEU A 78 -3.52 7.23 7.58
C LEU A 78 -3.01 8.68 7.77
N GLY A 79 -2.38 9.25 6.72
CA GLY A 79 -1.92 10.64 6.70
C GLY A 79 -3.04 11.67 6.84
N VAL A 80 -4.25 11.35 6.37
CA VAL A 80 -5.42 12.22 6.54
C VAL A 80 -6.12 12.00 7.87
N LEU A 81 -6.21 10.74 8.33
CA LEU A 81 -6.93 10.38 9.55
C LEU A 81 -6.17 10.73 10.83
N LEU A 82 -4.85 10.57 10.85
CA LEU A 82 -4.03 10.59 12.05
C LEU A 82 -3.05 11.76 12.07
N ARG A 83 -2.97 12.50 13.18
CA ARG A 83 -2.00 13.60 13.35
C ARG A 83 -0.54 13.13 13.32
N ARG A 84 -0.26 11.89 13.79
CA ARG A 84 1.08 11.27 13.80
C ARG A 84 1.10 10.06 12.88
N SER A 85 0.78 10.27 11.60
CA SER A 85 0.63 9.20 10.60
C SER A 85 1.89 8.35 10.43
N LEU A 86 3.08 8.93 10.57
CA LEU A 86 4.34 8.22 10.43
C LEU A 86 4.52 7.16 11.54
N LEU A 87 4.22 7.51 12.80
CA LEU A 87 4.30 6.57 13.93
C LEU A 87 3.29 5.43 13.78
N TRP A 88 2.07 5.74 13.38
CA TRP A 88 1.04 4.73 13.18
C TRP A 88 1.32 3.86 11.95
N GLY A 89 1.84 4.43 10.86
CA GLY A 89 2.26 3.67 9.69
C GLY A 89 3.41 2.72 10.00
N LEU A 90 4.42 3.18 10.74
CA LEU A 90 5.54 2.36 11.20
C LEU A 90 5.06 1.26 12.16
N GLY A 91 4.17 1.60 13.10
CA GLY A 91 3.54 0.65 14.02
C GLY A 91 2.76 -0.44 13.28
N TYR A 92 2.00 -0.07 12.25
CA TYR A 92 1.31 -1.04 11.40
C TYR A 92 2.29 -2.02 10.74
N VAL A 93 3.36 -1.53 10.11
CA VAL A 93 4.32 -2.41 9.43
C VAL A 93 5.07 -3.30 10.43
N LEU A 94 5.58 -2.74 11.52
CA LEU A 94 6.40 -3.50 12.46
C LEU A 94 5.59 -4.46 13.32
N ILE A 95 4.46 -4.00 13.86
CA ILE A 95 3.67 -4.78 14.80
C ILE A 95 2.71 -5.70 14.05
N TRP A 96 1.90 -5.14 13.15
CA TRP A 96 0.87 -5.92 12.46
C TRP A 96 1.47 -6.87 11.42
N GLU A 97 2.22 -6.34 10.47
CA GLU A 97 2.80 -7.14 9.39
C GLU A 97 3.97 -8.01 9.87
N GLY A 98 4.78 -7.50 10.84
CA GLY A 98 5.95 -8.22 11.34
C GLY A 98 5.59 -9.30 12.36
N ILE A 99 4.74 -8.99 13.34
CA ILE A 99 4.48 -9.86 14.48
C ILE A 99 3.10 -10.51 14.40
N VAL A 100 2.04 -9.69 14.30
CA VAL A 100 0.66 -10.18 14.43
C VAL A 100 0.27 -11.06 13.24
N ALA A 101 0.66 -10.70 12.02
CA ALA A 101 0.39 -11.50 10.83
C ALA A 101 1.11 -12.85 10.84
N GLY A 102 2.26 -12.95 11.53
CA GLY A 102 2.99 -14.21 11.75
C GLY A 102 2.43 -15.08 12.87
N ALA A 103 1.61 -14.53 13.77
CA ALA A 103 1.14 -15.24 14.97
C ALA A 103 -0.11 -16.10 14.76
N GLY A 104 -0.81 -15.97 13.60
CA GLY A 104 -2.01 -16.77 13.36
C GLY A 104 -2.63 -16.61 11.98
N THR A 105 -3.35 -17.65 11.54
CA THR A 105 -3.97 -17.73 10.20
C THR A 105 -5.03 -16.64 9.94
N THR A 106 -5.77 -16.25 10.97
CA THR A 106 -6.81 -15.20 10.85
C THR A 106 -6.18 -13.82 10.69
N ALA A 107 -5.12 -13.50 11.45
CA ALA A 107 -4.40 -12.24 11.33
C ALA A 107 -3.63 -12.15 10.01
N ALA A 108 -3.08 -13.26 9.54
CA ALA A 108 -2.41 -13.35 8.25
C ALA A 108 -3.32 -12.95 7.07
N ARG A 109 -4.63 -13.28 7.14
CA ARG A 109 -5.61 -12.88 6.11
C ARG A 109 -5.87 -11.38 6.02
N LEU A 110 -5.45 -10.58 6.98
CA LEU A 110 -5.56 -9.12 6.98
C LEU A 110 -4.23 -8.43 6.62
N SER A 111 -3.20 -9.19 6.26
CA SER A 111 -1.86 -8.70 5.92
C SER A 111 -1.68 -8.56 4.41
N ILE A 112 -1.29 -7.37 3.96
CA ILE A 112 -0.95 -7.11 2.55
C ILE A 112 0.22 -8.00 2.12
N ARG A 113 1.18 -8.25 3.02
CA ARG A 113 2.34 -9.09 2.79
C ARG A 113 1.95 -10.53 2.42
N VAL A 114 0.99 -11.11 3.13
CA VAL A 114 0.56 -12.50 2.86
C VAL A 114 -0.06 -12.65 1.48
N TYR A 115 -0.86 -11.68 1.05
CA TYR A 115 -1.45 -11.71 -0.30
C TYR A 115 -0.40 -11.47 -1.38
N SER A 116 0.56 -10.58 -1.18
CA SER A 116 1.64 -10.36 -2.14
C SER A 116 2.54 -11.59 -2.27
N THR A 117 2.91 -12.25 -1.17
CA THR A 117 3.70 -13.50 -1.21
C THR A 117 2.93 -14.66 -1.81
N SER A 118 1.62 -14.80 -1.53
CA SER A 118 0.78 -15.81 -2.19
C SER A 118 0.72 -15.60 -3.70
N LEU A 119 0.58 -14.36 -4.15
CA LEU A 119 0.59 -14.04 -5.57
C LEU A 119 1.94 -14.37 -6.23
N LEU A 120 3.05 -14.01 -5.57
CA LEU A 120 4.40 -14.35 -6.06
C LEU A 120 4.60 -15.85 -6.23
N ASN A 121 4.18 -16.62 -5.23
CA ASN A 121 4.33 -18.09 -5.26
C ASN A 121 3.49 -18.72 -6.37
N HIS A 122 2.27 -18.26 -6.58
CA HIS A 122 1.45 -18.73 -7.70
C HIS A 122 2.02 -18.38 -9.08
N LEU A 123 2.68 -17.23 -9.23
CA LEU A 123 3.29 -16.83 -10.49
C LEU A 123 4.58 -17.59 -10.82
N ASN A 124 5.17 -18.27 -9.84
CA ASN A 124 6.43 -19.03 -9.99
C ASN A 124 6.26 -20.52 -9.71
N ASP A 125 5.02 -21.03 -9.62
CA ASP A 125 4.72 -22.44 -9.31
C ASP A 125 5.44 -22.96 -8.04
N LEU A 126 5.66 -22.03 -7.07
CA LEU A 126 6.25 -22.39 -5.79
C LEU A 126 5.16 -22.85 -4.82
N GLU A 127 5.53 -23.72 -3.88
CA GLU A 127 4.60 -24.14 -2.83
C GLU A 127 4.10 -22.92 -2.05
N PRO A 128 2.77 -22.69 -2.01
CA PRO A 128 2.23 -21.52 -1.31
C PRO A 128 2.40 -21.67 0.19
N PRO A 129 2.81 -20.60 0.89
CA PRO A 129 2.83 -20.60 2.36
C PRO A 129 1.42 -20.80 2.89
N SER A 130 1.29 -21.49 4.02
CA SER A 130 -0.01 -21.59 4.71
C SER A 130 -0.33 -20.30 5.47
N PRO A 131 -1.53 -19.71 5.29
CA PRO A 131 -2.65 -20.14 4.46
C PRO A 131 -2.47 -19.78 2.98
N SER A 132 -2.73 -20.74 2.08
CA SER A 132 -2.68 -20.52 0.64
C SER A 132 -3.95 -19.77 0.18
N ASN A 133 -3.76 -18.66 -0.50
CA ASN A 133 -4.84 -17.93 -1.16
C ASN A 133 -4.67 -18.07 -2.68
N SER A 134 -5.78 -18.19 -3.42
CA SER A 134 -5.67 -18.20 -4.88
C SER A 134 -5.13 -16.87 -5.41
N ALA A 135 -4.42 -16.89 -6.55
CA ALA A 135 -3.87 -15.68 -7.18
C ALA A 135 -4.97 -14.63 -7.44
N VAL A 136 -6.16 -15.08 -7.86
CA VAL A 136 -7.32 -14.21 -8.09
C VAL A 136 -7.78 -13.55 -6.78
N ALA A 137 -7.87 -14.32 -5.68
CA ALA A 137 -8.23 -13.77 -4.38
C ALA A 137 -7.20 -12.75 -3.90
N ALA A 138 -5.90 -13.02 -4.09
CA ALA A 138 -4.84 -12.09 -3.73
C ALA A 138 -4.94 -10.76 -4.50
N LEU A 139 -5.16 -10.83 -5.81
CA LEU A 139 -5.37 -9.64 -6.65
C LEU A 139 -6.61 -8.84 -6.23
N LEU A 140 -7.74 -9.53 -6.01
CA LEU A 140 -8.99 -8.88 -5.59
C LEU A 140 -8.85 -8.19 -4.23
N VAL A 141 -8.16 -8.81 -3.28
CA VAL A 141 -7.94 -8.21 -1.96
C VAL A 141 -7.00 -6.99 -2.05
N LEU A 142 -5.89 -7.08 -2.79
CA LEU A 142 -4.97 -5.95 -2.97
C LEU A 142 -5.66 -4.78 -3.69
N ALA A 143 -6.42 -5.05 -4.75
CA ALA A 143 -7.22 -4.04 -5.45
C ALA A 143 -8.33 -3.48 -4.55
N GLY A 144 -8.99 -4.33 -3.76
CA GLY A 144 -10.01 -3.93 -2.80
C GLY A 144 -9.48 -3.00 -1.71
N ILE A 145 -8.32 -3.32 -1.13
CA ILE A 145 -7.65 -2.46 -0.13
C ILE A 145 -7.31 -1.10 -0.76
N THR A 146 -6.71 -1.11 -1.95
CA THR A 146 -6.33 0.12 -2.66
C THR A 146 -7.54 1.01 -2.94
N THR A 147 -8.60 0.45 -3.51
CA THR A 147 -9.82 1.19 -3.87
C THR A 147 -10.59 1.66 -2.64
N ALA A 148 -10.72 0.82 -1.61
CA ALA A 148 -11.37 1.17 -0.36
C ALA A 148 -10.61 2.29 0.37
N ALA A 149 -9.30 2.16 0.52
CA ALA A 149 -8.47 3.19 1.15
C ALA A 149 -8.56 4.51 0.40
N PHE A 150 -8.51 4.49 -0.92
CA PHE A 150 -8.66 5.68 -1.75
C PHE A 150 -10.07 6.31 -1.62
N ALA A 151 -11.13 5.52 -1.66
CA ALA A 151 -12.50 6.00 -1.52
C ALA A 151 -12.75 6.64 -0.14
N ILE A 152 -12.24 6.02 0.93
CA ILE A 152 -12.33 6.56 2.29
C ILE A 152 -11.51 7.86 2.38
N ASN A 153 -10.32 7.92 1.78
CA ASN A 153 -9.48 9.10 1.74
C ASN A 153 -10.21 10.29 1.09
N VAL A 154 -10.83 10.07 -0.09
CA VAL A 154 -11.64 11.10 -0.78
C VAL A 154 -12.83 11.56 0.07
N ARG A 155 -13.53 10.61 0.71
CA ARG A 155 -14.68 10.96 1.60
C ARG A 155 -14.24 11.77 2.81
N THR A 156 -13.15 11.36 3.45
CA THR A 156 -12.61 12.08 4.63
C THR A 156 -12.15 13.47 4.25
N TYR A 157 -11.47 13.61 3.12
CA TYR A 157 -11.03 14.90 2.63
C TYR A 157 -12.21 15.85 2.31
N ARG A 158 -13.30 15.33 1.72
CA ARG A 158 -14.53 16.11 1.49
C ARG A 158 -15.15 16.64 2.79
N ARG A 159 -15.16 15.83 3.85
CA ARG A 159 -15.69 16.25 5.15
C ARG A 159 -14.86 17.38 5.77
N LEU A 160 -13.54 17.27 5.70
CA LEU A 160 -12.63 18.31 6.21
C LEU A 160 -12.70 19.61 5.42
N ALA A 161 -13.13 19.59 4.16
CA ALA A 161 -13.28 20.77 3.31
C ALA A 161 -14.59 21.53 3.58
N VAL A 162 -15.55 20.96 4.32
CA VAL A 162 -16.86 21.56 4.60
C VAL A 162 -16.92 22.14 6.04
N GLU A 163 -15.99 21.74 6.92
CA GLU A 163 -15.85 22.32 8.29
C GLU A 163 -14.90 23.53 8.29
#